data_485d66143b2ae2c9d7ae2827866b5428
#
_entry.id   485d66143b2ae2c9d7ae2827866b5428
#
_cell.length_a   1.000
_cell.length_b   1.000
_cell.length_c   1.000
_cell.angle_alpha   90.00
_cell.angle_beta   90.00
_cell.angle_gamma   90.00
#
_symmetry.space_group_name_H-M   'P 1'
#
loop_
_entity.id
_entity.type
_entity.pdbx_description
1 polymer ?
#
loop_
_entity_poly.entity_id
_entity_poly.type
_entity_poly.pdbx_seq_one_letter_code
_entity_poly.pdbx_strand_id
1 'polypeptide(L)'
;MAVTTFLFNAIMMAYLGEAGVSAITIVLYAQFLLVALYMGFSMGVAPVFSFNRGAGRYDRMRRIFGYCLRFILVSSVAILAVALALSGVVVGIFSTPGSPVYAIALDGFRRFAPAFLFAGVNIFSSALFTALSDGRTSAIISFARTFGFLLLGLLLLPRLLEVDGVWLAVPLAELLSCLLSVWFLRRKRADFGFGGGDLPRHGGRGGGRI
;
A
#
# COMPACT_ATOMS: atom_id res chain seq x y z
N MET A 1 4.73 6.86 -10.61
CA MET A 1 5.14 7.89 -9.64
C MET A 1 5.21 9.30 -10.24
N ALA A 2 5.89 9.53 -11.36
CA ALA A 2 6.03 10.90 -11.90
C ALA A 2 4.69 11.63 -12.13
N VAL A 3 3.69 10.99 -12.73
CA VAL A 3 2.37 11.61 -12.99
C VAL A 3 1.64 12.01 -11.72
N THR A 4 1.64 11.15 -10.70
CA THR A 4 1.00 11.44 -9.42
C THR A 4 1.69 12.56 -8.67
N THR A 5 3.03 12.57 -8.65
CA THR A 5 3.81 13.66 -8.05
C THR A 5 3.58 14.98 -8.77
N PHE A 6 3.54 14.97 -10.10
CA PHE A 6 3.23 16.16 -10.89
C PHE A 6 1.84 16.71 -10.54
N LEU A 7 0.83 15.86 -10.45
CA LEU A 7 -0.54 16.27 -10.09
C LEU A 7 -0.60 16.83 -8.67
N PHE A 8 0.04 16.19 -7.70
CA PHE A 8 0.14 16.72 -6.34
C PHE A 8 0.74 18.13 -6.33
N ASN A 9 1.87 18.30 -7.00
CA ASN A 9 2.54 19.61 -7.06
C ASN A 9 1.69 20.65 -7.77
N ALA A 10 1.04 20.31 -8.90
CA ALA A 10 0.20 21.23 -9.64
C ALA A 10 -1.02 21.68 -8.81
N ILE A 11 -1.69 20.76 -8.13
CA ILE A 11 -2.85 21.06 -7.29
C ILE A 11 -2.41 21.87 -6.06
N MET A 12 -1.36 21.44 -5.35
CA MET A 12 -0.87 22.17 -4.17
C MET A 12 -0.35 23.56 -4.51
N MET A 13 0.29 23.73 -5.67
CA MET A 13 0.69 25.04 -6.17
C MET A 13 -0.51 25.95 -6.41
N ALA A 14 -1.60 25.42 -6.95
CA ALA A 14 -2.81 26.21 -7.22
C ALA A 14 -3.54 26.63 -5.93
N TYR A 15 -3.54 25.81 -4.88
CA TYR A 15 -4.24 26.12 -3.63
C TYR A 15 -3.38 26.88 -2.60
N LEU A 16 -2.12 26.50 -2.43
CA LEU A 16 -1.25 26.94 -1.32
C LEU A 16 0.09 27.51 -1.79
N GLY A 17 0.31 27.62 -3.09
CA GLY A 17 1.57 28.12 -3.66
C GLY A 17 2.77 27.23 -3.31
N GLU A 18 3.97 27.85 -3.27
CA GLU A 18 5.23 27.14 -3.01
C GLU A 18 5.28 26.46 -1.63
N ALA A 19 4.63 27.05 -0.63
CA ALA A 19 4.55 26.44 0.70
C ALA A 19 3.78 25.13 0.68
N GLY A 20 2.71 25.04 -0.12
CA GLY A 20 1.95 23.80 -0.31
C GLY A 20 2.75 22.71 -0.99
N VAL A 21 3.49 23.05 -2.06
CA VAL A 21 4.37 22.11 -2.77
C VAL A 21 5.47 21.58 -1.85
N SER A 22 6.07 22.45 -1.05
CA SER A 22 7.08 22.05 -0.06
C SER A 22 6.49 21.12 0.99
N ALA A 23 5.30 21.44 1.50
CA ALA A 23 4.61 20.66 2.52
C ALA A 23 4.24 19.25 2.02
N ILE A 24 3.65 19.11 0.81
CA ILE A 24 3.31 17.79 0.26
C ILE A 24 4.56 16.95 -0.02
N THR A 25 5.65 17.58 -0.44
CA THR A 25 6.92 16.90 -0.67
C THR A 25 7.44 16.23 0.60
N ILE A 26 7.38 16.93 1.74
CA ILE A 26 7.76 16.38 3.06
C ILE A 26 6.95 15.12 3.38
N VAL A 27 5.64 15.19 3.19
CA VAL A 27 4.74 14.05 3.47
C VAL A 27 5.01 12.87 2.54
N LEU A 28 5.26 13.13 1.25
CA LEU A 28 5.58 12.08 0.28
C LEU A 28 6.93 11.40 0.57
N TYR A 29 7.94 12.12 1.10
CA TYR A 29 9.18 11.49 1.56
C TYR A 29 8.96 10.57 2.76
N ALA A 30 8.14 10.96 3.73
CA ALA A 30 7.78 10.11 4.85
C ALA A 30 7.04 8.83 4.37
N GLN A 31 6.12 8.98 3.41
CA GLN A 31 5.46 7.84 2.77
C GLN A 31 6.45 6.92 2.05
N PHE A 32 7.45 7.48 1.36
CA PHE A 32 8.44 6.70 0.63
C PHE A 32 9.22 5.76 1.56
N LEU A 33 9.63 6.22 2.74
CA LEU A 33 10.30 5.39 3.73
C LEU A 33 9.44 4.21 4.17
N LEU A 34 8.15 4.45 4.40
CA LEU A 34 7.21 3.40 4.77
C LEU A 34 7.02 2.38 3.64
N VAL A 35 6.83 2.86 2.41
CA VAL A 35 6.70 2.00 1.22
C VAL A 35 7.94 1.14 1.04
N ALA A 36 9.14 1.72 1.19
CA ALA A 36 10.41 0.99 1.09
C ALA A 36 10.52 -0.15 2.13
N LEU A 37 10.07 0.10 3.37
CA LEU A 37 10.05 -0.93 4.42
C LEU A 37 9.16 -2.11 4.04
N TYR A 38 7.91 -1.85 3.62
CA TYR A 38 6.99 -2.92 3.24
C TYR A 38 7.35 -3.59 1.92
N MET A 39 7.98 -2.88 0.99
CA MET A 39 8.54 -3.49 -0.22
C MET A 39 9.69 -4.43 0.14
N GLY A 40 10.63 -3.99 0.96
CA GLY A 40 11.74 -4.84 1.42
C GLY A 40 11.26 -6.10 2.13
N PHE A 41 10.32 -5.97 3.06
CA PHE A 41 9.69 -7.10 3.73
C PHE A 41 9.02 -8.05 2.72
N SER A 42 8.21 -7.53 1.81
CA SER A 42 7.46 -8.32 0.84
C SER A 42 8.38 -9.04 -0.15
N MET A 43 9.44 -8.40 -0.61
CA MET A 43 10.46 -9.01 -1.47
C MET A 43 11.25 -10.10 -0.74
N GLY A 44 11.54 -9.90 0.54
CA GLY A 44 12.23 -10.90 1.37
C GLY A 44 11.41 -12.18 1.59
N VAL A 45 10.10 -12.07 1.73
CA VAL A 45 9.24 -13.25 1.96
C VAL A 45 8.72 -13.88 0.67
N ALA A 46 8.75 -13.19 -0.46
CA ALA A 46 8.25 -13.70 -1.76
C ALA A 46 8.90 -15.04 -2.18
N PRO A 47 10.23 -15.24 -2.11
CA PRO A 47 10.86 -16.51 -2.44
C PRO A 47 10.37 -17.67 -1.55
N VAL A 48 10.06 -17.40 -0.28
CA VAL A 48 9.56 -18.41 0.66
C VAL A 48 8.19 -18.93 0.20
N PHE A 49 7.30 -18.05 -0.28
CA PHE A 49 6.02 -18.44 -0.85
C PHE A 49 6.19 -19.24 -2.14
N SER A 50 7.02 -18.75 -3.07
CA SER A 50 7.28 -19.42 -4.35
C SER A 50 7.84 -20.82 -4.14
N PHE A 51 8.82 -20.97 -3.26
CA PHE A 51 9.46 -22.26 -2.94
C PHE A 51 8.47 -23.25 -2.33
N ASN A 52 7.70 -22.83 -1.30
CA ASN A 52 6.74 -23.73 -0.65
C ASN A 52 5.59 -24.12 -1.56
N ARG A 53 5.18 -23.23 -2.48
CA ARG A 53 4.20 -23.54 -3.52
C ARG A 53 4.72 -24.60 -4.49
N GLY A 54 5.94 -24.42 -5.01
CA GLY A 54 6.59 -25.40 -5.90
C GLY A 54 6.78 -26.75 -5.25
N ALA A 55 7.06 -26.79 -3.95
CA ALA A 55 7.20 -28.00 -3.15
C ALA A 55 5.86 -28.62 -2.67
N GLY A 56 4.70 -28.04 -3.01
CA GLY A 56 3.38 -28.50 -2.57
C GLY A 56 3.12 -28.35 -1.08
N ARG A 57 3.91 -27.54 -0.36
CA ARG A 57 3.84 -27.39 1.11
C ARG A 57 2.82 -26.33 1.52
N TYR A 58 1.54 -26.54 1.20
CA TYR A 58 0.48 -25.55 1.43
C TYR A 58 0.25 -25.22 2.91
N ASP A 59 0.42 -26.17 3.83
CA ASP A 59 0.28 -25.92 5.26
C ASP A 59 1.35 -24.95 5.79
N ARG A 60 2.58 -25.05 5.29
CA ARG A 60 3.63 -24.07 5.62
C ARG A 60 3.30 -22.69 5.06
N MET A 61 2.84 -22.63 3.82
CA MET A 61 2.42 -21.36 3.20
C MET A 61 1.34 -20.67 4.02
N ARG A 62 0.34 -21.42 4.50
CA ARG A 62 -0.75 -20.90 5.34
C ARG A 62 -0.22 -20.29 6.65
N ARG A 63 0.69 -21.00 7.32
CA ARG A 63 1.31 -20.51 8.56
C ARG A 63 2.14 -19.23 8.31
N ILE A 64 2.97 -19.24 7.28
CA ILE A 64 3.81 -18.09 6.89
C ILE A 64 2.91 -16.90 6.53
N PHE A 65 1.86 -17.10 5.74
CA PHE A 65 0.88 -16.06 5.42
C PHE A 65 0.27 -15.44 6.69
N GLY A 66 -0.13 -16.27 7.65
CA GLY A 66 -0.65 -15.81 8.93
C GLY A 66 0.36 -14.95 9.72
N TYR A 67 1.64 -15.36 9.75
CA TYR A 67 2.69 -14.58 10.41
C TYR A 67 2.96 -13.26 9.69
N CYS A 68 3.05 -13.27 8.36
CA CYS A 68 3.25 -12.07 7.56
C CYS A 68 2.10 -11.07 7.76
N LEU A 69 0.86 -11.55 7.71
CA LEU A 69 -0.30 -10.67 7.88
C LEU A 69 -0.35 -10.06 9.29
N ARG A 70 -0.09 -10.86 10.33
CA ARG A 70 0.00 -10.34 11.72
C ARG A 70 1.10 -9.31 11.86
N PHE A 71 2.29 -9.58 11.31
CA PHE A 71 3.40 -8.63 11.32
C PHE A 71 3.00 -7.30 10.65
N ILE A 72 2.40 -7.37 9.45
CA ILE A 72 1.97 -6.18 8.71
C ILE A 72 0.92 -5.39 9.51
N LEU A 73 -0.10 -6.05 10.06
CA LEU A 73 -1.15 -5.38 10.81
C LEU A 73 -0.60 -4.72 12.09
N VAL A 74 0.22 -5.44 12.85
CA VAL A 74 0.83 -4.90 14.08
C VAL A 74 1.76 -3.74 13.75
N SER A 75 2.65 -3.91 12.76
CA SER A 75 3.58 -2.85 12.35
C SER A 75 2.85 -1.65 11.75
N SER A 76 1.77 -1.83 10.99
CA SER A 76 0.98 -0.71 10.44
C SER A 76 0.34 0.13 11.55
N VAL A 77 -0.22 -0.51 12.58
CA VAL A 77 -0.78 0.21 13.75
C VAL A 77 0.33 0.92 14.52
N ALA A 78 1.46 0.23 14.76
CA ALA A 78 2.60 0.83 15.46
C ALA A 78 3.17 2.03 14.69
N ILE A 79 3.34 1.90 13.36
CA ILE A 79 3.84 2.98 12.51
C ILE A 79 2.87 4.16 12.50
N LEU A 80 1.55 3.91 12.40
CA LEU A 80 0.55 4.98 12.48
C LEU A 80 0.64 5.71 13.83
N ALA A 81 0.71 4.98 14.93
CA ALA A 81 0.81 5.56 16.26
C ALA A 81 2.09 6.41 16.42
N VAL A 82 3.24 5.88 15.98
CA VAL A 82 4.53 6.59 15.99
C VAL A 82 4.49 7.81 15.06
N ALA A 83 3.94 7.67 13.85
CA ALA A 83 3.81 8.77 12.88
C ALA A 83 2.98 9.94 13.45
N LEU A 84 1.86 9.63 14.10
CA LEU A 84 1.02 10.65 14.73
C LEU A 84 1.70 11.27 15.97
N ALA A 85 2.31 10.46 16.83
CA ALA A 85 2.99 10.93 18.03
C ALA A 85 4.21 11.80 17.70
N LEU A 86 4.98 11.42 16.67
CA LEU A 86 6.20 12.11 16.25
C LEU A 86 6.00 13.01 15.04
N SER A 87 4.76 13.33 14.65
CA SER A 87 4.45 14.14 13.47
C SER A 87 5.22 15.48 13.44
N GLY A 88 5.27 16.16 14.60
CA GLY A 88 6.03 17.41 14.72
C GLY A 88 7.54 17.24 14.55
N VAL A 89 8.11 16.13 15.04
CA VAL A 89 9.54 15.83 14.87
C VAL A 89 9.84 15.50 13.41
N VAL A 90 9.03 14.64 12.78
CA VAL A 90 9.20 14.24 11.37
C VAL A 90 9.14 15.45 10.46
N VAL A 91 8.15 16.34 10.62
CA VAL A 91 8.03 17.56 9.83
C VAL A 91 9.17 18.55 10.17
N GLY A 92 9.58 18.62 11.43
CA GLY A 92 10.66 19.50 11.92
C GLY A 92 12.04 19.16 11.37
N ILE A 93 12.26 17.92 10.88
CA ILE A 93 13.51 17.56 10.18
C ILE A 93 13.65 18.32 8.85
N PHE A 94 12.54 18.60 8.19
CA PHE A 94 12.53 19.19 6.84
C PHE A 94 12.11 20.66 6.81
N SER A 95 11.50 21.17 7.89
CA SER A 95 10.97 22.54 7.95
C SER A 95 11.12 23.13 9.34
N THR A 96 11.48 24.40 9.41
CA THR A 96 11.64 25.10 10.68
C THR A 96 10.30 25.26 11.41
N PRO A 97 10.20 24.85 12.69
CA PRO A 97 9.02 25.09 13.49
C PRO A 97 8.60 26.56 13.49
N GLY A 98 7.31 26.82 13.28
CA GLY A 98 6.76 28.18 13.17
C GLY A 98 6.70 28.73 11.76
N SER A 99 7.31 28.07 10.76
CA SER A 99 7.15 28.48 9.35
C SER A 99 5.76 28.09 8.78
N PRO A 100 5.25 28.80 7.77
CA PRO A 100 4.02 28.41 7.08
C PRO A 100 4.07 26.99 6.53
N VAL A 101 5.21 26.56 5.97
CA VAL A 101 5.42 25.19 5.46
C VAL A 101 5.27 24.16 6.59
N TYR A 102 5.82 24.44 7.79
CA TYR A 102 5.70 23.54 8.93
C TYR A 102 4.24 23.32 9.33
N ALA A 103 3.46 24.41 9.45
CA ALA A 103 2.07 24.33 9.84
C ALA A 103 1.23 23.52 8.83
N ILE A 104 1.39 23.80 7.53
CA ILE A 104 0.70 23.09 6.45
C ILE A 104 1.11 21.62 6.41
N ALA A 105 2.41 21.32 6.50
CA ALA A 105 2.91 19.96 6.46
C ALA A 105 2.47 19.13 7.68
N LEU A 106 2.43 19.73 8.86
CA LEU A 106 2.02 19.04 10.09
C LEU A 106 0.53 18.66 10.05
N ASP A 107 -0.31 19.59 9.64
CA ASP A 107 -1.76 19.34 9.48
C ASP A 107 -2.02 18.30 8.38
N GLY A 108 -1.38 18.50 7.22
CA GLY A 108 -1.46 17.56 6.10
C GLY A 108 -0.94 16.16 6.45
N PHE A 109 0.17 16.05 7.16
CA PHE A 109 0.74 14.77 7.58
C PHE A 109 -0.22 13.98 8.49
N ARG A 110 -0.88 14.65 9.42
CA ARG A 110 -1.85 14.02 10.32
C ARG A 110 -3.07 13.47 9.56
N ARG A 111 -3.56 14.20 8.55
CA ARG A 111 -4.67 13.76 7.69
C ARG A 111 -4.24 12.64 6.74
N PHE A 112 -2.98 12.64 6.32
CA PHE A 112 -2.40 11.64 5.44
C PHE A 112 -2.06 10.32 6.16
N ALA A 113 -1.66 10.40 7.44
CA ALA A 113 -1.14 9.26 8.21
C ALA A 113 -2.04 8.01 8.22
N PRO A 114 -3.38 8.07 8.18
CA PRO A 114 -4.24 6.88 8.07
C PRO A 114 -3.91 5.99 6.87
N ALA A 115 -3.29 6.52 5.80
CA ALA A 115 -2.82 5.72 4.66
C ALA A 115 -1.83 4.63 5.09
N PHE A 116 -1.03 4.89 6.12
CA PHE A 116 -0.01 3.96 6.64
C PHE A 116 -0.61 2.66 7.17
N LEU A 117 -1.87 2.70 7.61
CA LEU A 117 -2.57 1.52 8.10
C LEU A 117 -2.83 0.49 6.98
N PHE A 118 -3.06 0.94 5.76
CA PHE A 118 -3.50 0.10 4.64
C PHE A 118 -2.39 -0.24 3.67
N ALA A 119 -1.37 0.62 3.55
CA ALA A 119 -0.31 0.49 2.55
C ALA A 119 0.44 -0.85 2.64
N GLY A 120 0.74 -1.33 3.84
CA GLY A 120 1.44 -2.60 4.05
C GLY A 120 0.68 -3.79 3.49
N VAL A 121 -0.63 -3.86 3.72
CA VAL A 121 -1.49 -4.93 3.20
C VAL A 121 -1.52 -4.91 1.67
N ASN A 122 -1.61 -3.73 1.06
CA ASN A 122 -1.67 -3.58 -0.38
C ASN A 122 -0.37 -4.01 -1.06
N ILE A 123 0.78 -3.57 -0.54
CA ILE A 123 2.11 -3.90 -1.07
C ILE A 123 2.35 -5.41 -0.94
N PHE A 124 2.09 -5.97 0.23
CA PHE A 124 2.26 -7.40 0.49
C PHE A 124 1.35 -8.25 -0.40
N SER A 125 0.08 -7.88 -0.55
CA SER A 125 -0.87 -8.63 -1.38
C SER A 125 -0.42 -8.68 -2.84
N SER A 126 0.01 -7.56 -3.40
CA SER A 126 0.53 -7.51 -4.77
C SER A 126 1.78 -8.40 -4.93
N ALA A 127 2.75 -8.30 -4.01
CA ALA A 127 3.96 -9.12 -4.02
C ALA A 127 3.64 -10.61 -3.83
N LEU A 128 2.70 -10.95 -2.96
CA LEU A 128 2.25 -12.32 -2.74
C LEU A 128 1.66 -12.94 -4.01
N PHE A 129 0.75 -12.25 -4.71
CA PHE A 129 0.18 -12.74 -5.96
C PHE A 129 1.24 -12.92 -7.03
N THR A 130 2.23 -12.04 -7.10
CA THR A 130 3.38 -12.20 -7.99
C THR A 130 4.18 -13.45 -7.63
N ALA A 131 4.51 -13.66 -6.36
CA ALA A 131 5.23 -14.84 -5.86
C ALA A 131 4.47 -16.14 -6.12
N LEU A 132 3.14 -16.08 -6.10
CA LEU A 132 2.25 -17.18 -6.44
C LEU A 132 1.96 -17.31 -7.94
N SER A 133 2.76 -16.68 -8.81
CA SER A 133 2.62 -16.70 -10.27
C SER A 133 1.25 -16.23 -10.80
N ASP A 134 0.56 -15.41 -10.01
CA ASP A 134 -0.68 -14.73 -10.42
C ASP A 134 -0.42 -13.25 -10.72
N GLY A 135 0.38 -13.01 -11.75
CA GLY A 135 0.76 -11.68 -12.19
C GLY A 135 -0.43 -10.81 -12.60
N ARG A 136 -1.52 -11.43 -13.09
CA ARG A 136 -2.74 -10.70 -13.46
C ARG A 136 -3.39 -10.04 -12.25
N THR A 137 -3.57 -10.76 -11.17
CA THR A 137 -4.16 -10.19 -9.94
C THR A 137 -3.24 -9.15 -9.32
N SER A 138 -1.94 -9.41 -9.29
CA SER A 138 -0.95 -8.43 -8.81
C SER A 138 -0.99 -7.13 -9.63
N ALA A 139 -1.06 -7.23 -10.97
CA ALA A 139 -1.16 -6.07 -11.85
C ALA A 139 -2.45 -5.28 -11.61
N ILE A 140 -3.60 -5.95 -11.45
CA ILE A 140 -4.88 -5.28 -11.16
C ILE A 140 -4.81 -4.51 -9.83
N ILE A 141 -4.30 -5.11 -8.77
CA ILE A 141 -4.16 -4.44 -7.46
C ILE A 141 -3.26 -3.22 -7.58
N SER A 142 -2.09 -3.36 -8.20
CA SER A 142 -1.11 -2.28 -8.34
C SER A 142 -1.62 -1.15 -9.22
N PHE A 143 -2.27 -1.46 -10.33
CA PHE A 143 -2.84 -0.48 -11.25
C PHE A 143 -4.02 0.25 -10.62
N ALA A 144 -4.95 -0.48 -10.00
CA ALA A 144 -6.11 0.11 -9.34
C ALA A 144 -5.68 1.07 -8.20
N ARG A 145 -4.66 0.68 -7.41
CA ARG A 145 -4.11 1.50 -6.34
C ARG A 145 -3.52 2.82 -6.86
N THR A 146 -2.64 2.74 -7.88
CA THR A 146 -1.84 3.89 -8.32
C THR A 146 -2.58 4.77 -9.33
N PHE A 147 -3.25 4.17 -10.29
CA PHE A 147 -3.93 4.90 -11.38
C PHE A 147 -5.43 4.98 -11.17
N GLY A 148 -6.07 3.91 -10.69
CA GLY A 148 -7.51 3.92 -10.46
C GLY A 148 -7.88 4.85 -9.30
N PHE A 149 -7.64 4.39 -8.09
CA PHE A 149 -8.15 5.08 -6.90
C PHE A 149 -7.41 6.38 -6.58
N LEU A 150 -6.06 6.40 -6.69
CA LEU A 150 -5.30 7.60 -6.35
C LEU A 150 -5.53 8.73 -7.36
N LEU A 151 -5.49 8.43 -8.66
CA LEU A 151 -5.71 9.46 -9.68
C LEU A 151 -7.14 10.02 -9.61
N LEU A 152 -8.14 9.14 -9.48
CA LEU A 152 -9.53 9.57 -9.29
C LEU A 152 -9.70 10.38 -8.01
N GLY A 153 -9.06 9.96 -6.91
CA GLY A 153 -9.07 10.69 -5.64
C GLY A 153 -8.50 12.09 -5.81
N LEU A 154 -7.34 12.24 -6.45
CA LEU A 154 -6.72 13.54 -6.69
C LEU A 154 -7.51 14.47 -7.63
N LEU A 155 -8.30 13.90 -8.55
CA LEU A 155 -9.12 14.70 -9.45
C LEU A 155 -10.46 15.10 -8.84
N LEU A 156 -11.04 14.26 -7.99
CA LEU A 156 -12.40 14.46 -7.46
C LEU A 156 -12.41 15.11 -6.07
N LEU A 157 -11.56 14.60 -5.12
CA LEU A 157 -11.63 15.11 -3.75
C LEU A 157 -11.28 16.59 -3.61
N PRO A 158 -10.26 17.15 -4.30
CA PRO A 158 -9.97 18.57 -4.17
C PRO A 158 -11.10 19.48 -4.68
N ARG A 159 -11.95 18.99 -5.58
CA ARG A 159 -13.14 19.73 -6.04
C ARG A 159 -14.25 19.80 -4.98
N LEU A 160 -14.28 18.83 -4.05
CA LEU A 160 -15.30 18.71 -3.01
C LEU A 160 -14.83 19.25 -1.65
N LEU A 161 -13.55 19.07 -1.34
CA LEU A 161 -12.95 19.31 -0.03
C LEU A 161 -11.73 20.25 -0.11
N GLU A 162 -11.50 20.87 -1.25
CA GLU A 162 -10.36 21.78 -1.47
C GLU A 162 -9.03 21.15 -1.06
N VAL A 163 -8.21 21.82 -0.25
CA VAL A 163 -6.91 21.34 0.22
C VAL A 163 -7.02 20.04 1.02
N ASP A 164 -8.08 19.88 1.81
CA ASP A 164 -8.32 18.66 2.59
C ASP A 164 -8.49 17.44 1.70
N GLY A 165 -9.09 17.63 0.53
CA GLY A 165 -9.24 16.59 -0.48
C GLY A 165 -7.90 16.08 -1.02
N VAL A 166 -6.89 16.94 -1.11
CA VAL A 166 -5.54 16.52 -1.52
C VAL A 166 -4.91 15.59 -0.49
N TRP A 167 -4.99 15.95 0.80
CA TRP A 167 -4.44 15.14 1.89
C TRP A 167 -5.16 13.81 2.07
N LEU A 168 -6.47 13.76 1.85
CA LEU A 168 -7.31 12.56 2.00
C LEU A 168 -7.28 11.64 0.77
N ALA A 169 -6.76 12.10 -0.38
CA ALA A 169 -6.74 11.29 -1.60
C ALA A 169 -5.95 9.98 -1.43
N VAL A 170 -4.79 10.02 -0.79
CA VAL A 170 -3.97 8.82 -0.56
C VAL A 170 -4.60 7.88 0.47
N PRO A 171 -5.03 8.33 1.67
CA PRO A 171 -5.73 7.46 2.61
C PRO A 171 -6.94 6.74 2.01
N LEU A 172 -7.75 7.45 1.24
CA LEU A 172 -8.92 6.85 0.57
C LEU A 172 -8.50 5.84 -0.49
N ALA A 173 -7.52 6.17 -1.33
CA ALA A 173 -6.99 5.25 -2.34
C ALA A 173 -6.41 3.98 -1.71
N GLU A 174 -5.66 4.11 -0.62
CA GLU A 174 -5.09 2.96 0.11
C GLU A 174 -6.18 2.10 0.77
N LEU A 175 -7.22 2.72 1.33
CA LEU A 175 -8.38 2.01 1.89
C LEU A 175 -9.11 1.20 0.81
N LEU A 176 -9.47 1.83 -0.32
CA LEU A 176 -10.16 1.16 -1.43
C LEU A 176 -9.31 0.03 -2.01
N SER A 177 -8.00 0.25 -2.14
CA SER A 177 -7.05 -0.77 -2.57
C SER A 177 -6.96 -1.92 -1.57
N CYS A 178 -7.03 -1.64 -0.28
CA CYS A 178 -7.02 -2.66 0.77
C CYS A 178 -8.28 -3.52 0.71
N LEU A 179 -9.45 -2.92 0.49
CA LEU A 179 -10.69 -3.67 0.28
C LEU A 179 -10.60 -4.57 -0.94
N LEU A 180 -10.05 -4.08 -2.05
CA LEU A 180 -9.81 -4.86 -3.26
C LEU A 180 -8.81 -6.00 -3.01
N SER A 181 -7.71 -5.73 -2.31
CA SER A 181 -6.69 -6.72 -1.96
C SER A 181 -7.27 -7.84 -1.08
N VAL A 182 -8.05 -7.48 -0.05
CA VAL A 182 -8.71 -8.43 0.83
C VAL A 182 -9.74 -9.26 0.07
N TRP A 183 -10.48 -8.64 -0.85
CA TRP A 183 -11.43 -9.35 -1.69
C TRP A 183 -10.75 -10.41 -2.57
N PHE A 184 -9.63 -10.07 -3.23
CA PHE A 184 -8.86 -11.05 -4.00
C PHE A 184 -8.25 -12.14 -3.13
N LEU A 185 -7.70 -11.80 -1.96
CA LEU A 185 -7.15 -12.77 -1.01
C LEU A 185 -8.21 -13.77 -0.55
N ARG A 186 -9.44 -13.31 -0.29
CA ARG A 186 -10.56 -14.17 0.10
C ARG A 186 -11.05 -15.04 -1.05
N ARG A 187 -11.24 -14.44 -2.22
CA ARG A 187 -11.76 -15.14 -3.41
C ARG A 187 -10.82 -16.23 -3.90
N LYS A 188 -9.51 -15.96 -3.91
CA LYS A 188 -8.50 -16.90 -4.38
C LYS A 188 -7.89 -17.79 -3.29
N ARG A 189 -8.48 -17.75 -2.10
CA ARG A 189 -7.97 -18.52 -0.96
C ARG A 189 -7.90 -20.02 -1.24
N ALA A 190 -8.87 -20.57 -1.94
CA ALA A 190 -8.90 -21.99 -2.31
C ALA A 190 -7.84 -22.33 -3.38
N ASP A 191 -7.67 -21.47 -4.39
CA ASP A 191 -6.74 -21.69 -5.50
C ASP A 191 -5.27 -21.80 -5.03
N PHE A 192 -4.94 -21.17 -3.92
CA PHE A 192 -3.58 -21.14 -3.37
C PHE A 192 -3.41 -22.03 -2.11
N GLY A 193 -4.40 -22.89 -1.81
CA GLY A 193 -4.32 -23.80 -0.66
C GLY A 193 -4.43 -23.10 0.69
N PHE A 194 -4.91 -21.86 0.76
CA PHE A 194 -5.19 -21.13 2.01
C PHE A 194 -6.58 -21.49 2.59
N GLY A 195 -7.41 -22.23 1.84
CA GLY A 195 -8.69 -22.77 2.30
C GLY A 195 -8.50 -24.04 3.15
N GLY A 196 -9.30 -24.22 4.18
CA GLY A 196 -9.22 -25.34 5.13
C GLY A 196 -9.82 -26.66 4.62
N GLY A 197 -9.86 -26.96 3.34
CA GLY A 197 -10.38 -28.20 2.76
C GLY A 197 -9.96 -28.29 1.30
N ASP A 198 -9.58 -29.49 0.88
CA ASP A 198 -9.18 -29.90 -0.44
C ASP A 198 -7.94 -29.19 -1.04
N LEU A 199 -6.90 -29.98 -1.19
CA LEU A 199 -5.72 -29.66 -2.01
C LEU A 199 -6.20 -29.26 -3.40
N PRO A 200 -5.59 -28.24 -4.04
CA PRO A 200 -5.88 -27.92 -5.43
C PRO A 200 -5.69 -29.20 -6.25
N ARG A 201 -6.74 -29.67 -6.90
CA ARG A 201 -6.66 -30.79 -7.83
C ARG A 201 -5.69 -30.38 -8.93
N HIS A 202 -4.51 -30.93 -8.92
CA HIS A 202 -3.64 -30.91 -10.10
C HIS A 202 -4.47 -31.50 -11.24
N GLY A 203 -4.89 -30.66 -12.15
CA GLY A 203 -5.45 -31.11 -13.42
C GLY A 203 -4.42 -32.00 -14.10
N GLY A 204 -4.59 -33.29 -13.95
CA GLY A 204 -3.86 -34.29 -14.68
C GLY A 204 -4.15 -34.08 -16.17
N ARG A 205 -3.25 -33.38 -16.87
CA ARG A 205 -3.17 -33.45 -18.30
C ARG A 205 -2.26 -34.63 -18.64
N GLY A 206 -2.94 -35.73 -18.98
CA GLY A 206 -2.70 -36.54 -20.13
C GLY A 206 -1.32 -37.17 -20.22
N GLY A 207 -1.15 -38.37 -19.66
CA GLY A 207 -0.23 -39.32 -20.22
C GLY A 207 -0.60 -39.57 -21.69
N GLY A 208 0.09 -38.89 -22.60
CA GLY A 208 0.21 -39.31 -23.99
C GLY A 208 1.28 -40.40 -24.04
N ARG A 209 0.82 -41.65 -24.19
CA ARG A 209 1.65 -42.74 -24.71
C ARG A 209 2.17 -42.33 -26.09
N ILE A 210 3.43 -42.37 -26.30
CA ILE A 210 4.07 -43.10 -27.43
C ILE A 210 5.46 -43.49 -26.95
#